data_035bbaec45feed75fdb300bb09b0748a
#
_entry.id   035bbaec45feed75fdb300bb09b0748a
#
_cell.length_a   1.000
_cell.length_b   1.000
_cell.length_c   1.000
_cell.angle_alpha   90.00
_cell.angle_beta   90.00
_cell.angle_gamma   90.00
#
_symmetry.space_group_name_H-M   'P 1'
#
loop_
_entity.id
_entity.type
_entity.pdbx_description
1 polymer ?
#
loop_
_entity_poly.entity_id
_entity_poly.type
_entity_poly.pdbx_seq_one_letter_code
_entity_poly.pdbx_strand_id
1 'polypeptide(L)'
;MRAEDQFHIGIVAVDFEATLATLSAVLGSEWGPEVGGPVAVRLPDREAVLELKCRYSTTVPRLEVVRSVAGTLWEPVRDAGIHHIGYWSDDVAADVVELESHGYLIEATRAADAGRLFFAFLRGANGFRVELVDRSAESGLSRCWAHSDIR
;
A
#
# COMPACT_ATOMS: atom_id res chain seq x y z
N MET A 1 -15.69 -1.21 6.39
CA MET A 1 -14.35 -0.84 6.86
C MET A 1 -14.43 -0.32 8.29
N ARG A 2 -13.47 -0.68 9.16
CA ARG A 2 -13.44 -0.30 10.59
C ARG A 2 -12.05 0.22 10.92
N ALA A 3 -11.92 1.04 11.96
CA ALA A 3 -10.63 1.61 12.38
C ALA A 3 -9.58 0.52 12.72
N GLU A 4 -10.02 -0.59 13.29
CA GLU A 4 -9.16 -1.74 13.63
C GLU A 4 -8.64 -2.52 12.44
N ASP A 5 -9.19 -2.29 11.24
CA ASP A 5 -8.72 -2.91 10.00
C ASP A 5 -7.45 -2.24 9.44
N GLN A 6 -7.02 -1.11 10.03
CA GLN A 6 -5.75 -0.48 9.68
C GLN A 6 -4.59 -1.42 9.98
N PHE A 7 -3.74 -1.71 8.97
CA PHE A 7 -2.64 -2.64 9.15
C PHE A 7 -1.27 -2.12 8.74
N HIS A 8 -1.16 -1.02 7.99
CA HIS A 8 0.13 -0.39 7.70
C HIS A 8 0.02 1.10 7.41
N ILE A 9 1.19 1.76 7.50
CA ILE A 9 1.45 3.12 7.05
C ILE A 9 2.39 3.01 5.86
N GLY A 10 1.99 3.52 4.69
CA GLY A 10 2.75 3.41 3.46
C GLY A 10 3.65 4.62 3.19
N ILE A 11 4.87 4.34 2.79
CA ILE A 11 5.88 5.31 2.37
C ILE A 11 6.34 4.93 0.96
N VAL A 12 6.33 5.86 0.02
CA VAL A 12 6.94 5.66 -1.29
C VAL A 12 8.32 6.30 -1.29
N ALA A 13 9.35 5.53 -1.60
CA ALA A 13 10.74 5.94 -1.48
C ALA A 13 11.38 6.27 -2.82
N VAL A 14 12.10 7.40 -2.90
CA VAL A 14 12.98 7.73 -4.03
C VAL A 14 14.15 6.75 -4.07
N ASP A 15 14.83 6.62 -2.92
CA ASP A 15 15.91 5.66 -2.71
C ASP A 15 15.42 4.61 -1.70
N PHE A 16 15.03 3.47 -2.22
CA PHE A 16 14.41 2.40 -1.44
C PHE A 16 15.36 1.85 -0.36
N GLU A 17 16.59 1.51 -0.74
CA GLU A 17 17.54 0.90 0.19
C GLU A 17 18.00 1.91 1.26
N ALA A 18 18.25 3.15 0.88
CA ALA A 18 18.61 4.21 1.83
C ALA A 18 17.45 4.51 2.81
N THR A 19 16.20 4.46 2.33
CA THR A 19 15.02 4.65 3.19
C THR A 19 14.91 3.54 4.22
N LEU A 20 15.02 2.27 3.80
CA LEU A 20 15.00 1.12 4.71
C LEU A 20 16.11 1.24 5.76
N ALA A 21 17.35 1.53 5.33
CA ALA A 21 18.50 1.68 6.23
C ALA A 21 18.29 2.81 7.25
N THR A 22 17.77 3.95 6.81
CA THR A 22 17.51 5.10 7.69
C THR A 22 16.44 4.77 8.73
N LEU A 23 15.33 4.18 8.31
CA LEU A 23 14.25 3.81 9.23
C LEU A 23 14.69 2.74 10.23
N SER A 24 15.55 1.81 9.80
CA SER A 24 16.18 0.86 10.74
C SER A 24 17.06 1.57 11.76
N ALA A 25 17.90 2.51 11.32
CA ALA A 25 18.83 3.22 12.19
C ALA A 25 18.15 4.15 13.19
N VAL A 26 17.11 4.88 12.77
CA VAL A 26 16.48 5.92 13.61
C VAL A 26 15.26 5.42 14.39
N LEU A 27 14.54 4.41 13.87
CA LEU A 27 13.30 3.90 14.47
C LEU A 27 13.43 2.45 14.95
N GLY A 28 14.54 1.78 14.66
CA GLY A 28 14.71 0.37 14.98
C GLY A 28 13.80 -0.57 14.15
N SER A 29 13.34 -0.12 12.98
CA SER A 29 12.50 -0.95 12.12
C SER A 29 13.28 -2.14 11.57
N GLU A 30 12.66 -3.32 11.61
CA GLU A 30 13.15 -4.54 10.98
C GLU A 30 12.23 -4.88 9.79
N TRP A 31 12.78 -5.48 8.75
CA TRP A 31 12.09 -5.65 7.48
C TRP A 31 11.94 -7.12 7.09
N GLY A 32 10.75 -7.46 6.62
CA GLY A 32 10.50 -8.71 5.94
C GLY A 32 11.08 -8.73 4.51
N PRO A 33 10.90 -9.85 3.78
CA PRO A 33 11.38 -9.95 2.40
C PRO A 33 10.69 -8.94 1.47
N GLU A 34 11.36 -8.58 0.37
CA GLU A 34 10.71 -7.81 -0.69
C GLU A 34 9.62 -8.65 -1.37
N VAL A 35 8.44 -8.07 -1.51
CA VAL A 35 7.28 -8.70 -2.14
C VAL A 35 6.78 -7.85 -3.31
N GLY A 36 6.03 -8.48 -4.21
CA GLY A 36 5.46 -7.85 -5.39
C GLY A 36 6.10 -8.29 -6.69
N GLY A 37 5.87 -7.53 -7.74
CA GLY A 37 6.31 -7.82 -9.11
C GLY A 37 5.44 -7.11 -10.14
N PRO A 38 5.33 -7.63 -11.37
CA PRO A 38 4.44 -7.08 -12.38
C PRO A 38 2.98 -7.19 -11.95
N VAL A 39 2.26 -6.07 -11.93
CA VAL A 39 0.87 -5.96 -11.49
C VAL A 39 0.07 -5.17 -12.52
N ALA A 40 -1.01 -5.76 -13.03
CA ALA A 40 -1.98 -5.05 -13.86
C ALA A 40 -2.85 -4.15 -12.99
N VAL A 41 -2.83 -2.85 -13.27
CA VAL A 41 -3.60 -1.84 -12.55
C VAL A 41 -4.40 -0.97 -13.51
N ARG A 42 -5.54 -0.49 -13.03
CA ARG A 42 -6.30 0.58 -13.69
C ARG A 42 -5.99 1.89 -12.97
N LEU A 43 -5.50 2.85 -13.74
CA LEU A 43 -5.28 4.23 -13.35
C LEU A 43 -6.41 5.10 -13.90
N PRO A 44 -6.57 6.38 -13.46
CA PRO A 44 -7.66 7.23 -13.93
C PRO A 44 -7.70 7.43 -15.46
N ASP A 45 -6.54 7.43 -16.11
CA ASP A 45 -6.36 7.73 -17.54
C ASP A 45 -5.98 6.51 -18.40
N ARG A 46 -5.59 5.38 -17.79
CA ARG A 46 -5.09 4.20 -18.51
C ARG A 46 -5.09 2.92 -17.67
N GLU A 47 -4.99 1.80 -18.36
CA GLU A 47 -4.53 0.53 -17.78
C GLU A 47 -3.03 0.38 -18.01
N ALA A 48 -2.32 -0.19 -17.04
CA ALA A 48 -0.89 -0.41 -17.11
C ALA A 48 -0.47 -1.65 -16.35
N VAL A 49 0.65 -2.25 -16.76
CA VAL A 49 1.35 -3.26 -15.95
C VAL A 49 2.54 -2.55 -15.32
N LEU A 50 2.55 -2.48 -13.99
CA LEU A 50 3.56 -1.78 -13.22
C LEU A 50 4.35 -2.77 -12.37
N GLU A 51 5.64 -2.50 -12.20
CA GLU A 51 6.49 -3.23 -11.27
C GLU A 51 6.28 -2.65 -9.87
N LEU A 52 5.35 -3.23 -9.12
CA LEU A 52 5.04 -2.80 -7.75
C LEU A 52 5.76 -3.71 -6.76
N LYS A 53 6.73 -3.16 -6.03
CA LYS A 53 7.52 -3.87 -5.03
C LYS A 53 7.61 -3.08 -3.75
N CYS A 54 7.53 -3.79 -2.63
CA CYS A 54 7.61 -3.20 -1.30
C CYS A 54 8.23 -4.16 -0.28
N ARG A 55 8.58 -3.60 0.88
CA ARG A 55 8.86 -4.35 2.11
C ARG A 55 7.98 -3.86 3.23
N TYR A 56 7.52 -4.79 4.05
CA TYR A 56 6.82 -4.48 5.31
C TYR A 56 7.77 -4.59 6.48
N SER A 57 7.62 -3.70 7.47
CA SER A 57 8.32 -3.89 8.75
C SER A 57 7.74 -5.10 9.48
N THR A 58 8.60 -5.84 10.19
CA THR A 58 8.17 -6.90 11.12
C THR A 58 7.70 -6.29 12.45
N THR A 59 8.14 -5.07 12.75
CA THR A 59 7.77 -4.28 13.92
C THR A 59 6.42 -3.55 13.73
N VAL A 60 5.79 -3.15 14.83
CA VAL A 60 4.56 -2.35 14.83
C VAL A 60 4.78 -1.01 15.55
N PRO A 61 4.14 0.08 15.16
CA PRO A 61 3.19 0.20 14.03
C PRO A 61 3.85 -0.21 12.72
N ARG A 62 3.10 -0.96 11.90
CA ARG A 62 3.67 -1.51 10.66
C ARG A 62 3.87 -0.44 9.61
N LEU A 63 5.08 -0.42 9.06
CA LEU A 63 5.43 0.40 7.90
C LEU A 63 5.48 -0.47 6.64
N GLU A 64 5.04 0.10 5.53
CA GLU A 64 5.30 -0.40 4.20
C GLU A 64 6.18 0.61 3.47
N VAL A 65 7.32 0.17 2.93
CA VAL A 65 8.13 1.01 2.04
C VAL A 65 7.97 0.46 0.63
N VAL A 66 7.50 1.32 -0.28
CA VAL A 66 7.20 0.98 -1.68
C VAL A 66 8.25 1.62 -2.57
N ARG A 67 8.73 0.88 -3.56
CA ARG A 67 9.57 1.44 -4.64
C ARG A 67 8.74 2.42 -5.46
N SER A 68 9.30 3.59 -5.75
CA SER A 68 8.62 4.58 -6.60
C SER A 68 8.43 4.08 -8.03
N VAL A 69 7.31 4.47 -8.63
CA VAL A 69 7.01 4.23 -10.05
C VAL A 69 6.65 5.54 -10.70
N ALA A 70 7.56 6.07 -11.53
CA ALA A 70 7.41 7.37 -12.16
C ALA A 70 6.14 7.48 -13.01
N GLY A 71 5.48 8.62 -12.98
CA GLY A 71 4.26 8.89 -13.74
C GLY A 71 3.02 8.21 -13.20
N THR A 72 3.03 7.78 -11.95
CA THR A 72 1.90 7.12 -11.27
C THR A 72 1.66 7.76 -9.89
N LEU A 73 0.62 7.28 -9.17
CA LEU A 73 0.43 7.71 -7.78
C LEU A 73 1.55 7.23 -6.85
N TRP A 74 2.30 6.19 -7.22
CA TRP A 74 3.43 5.68 -6.42
C TRP A 74 4.69 6.51 -6.64
N GLU A 75 4.56 7.79 -6.41
CA GLU A 75 5.67 8.74 -6.28
C GLU A 75 5.72 9.27 -4.84
N PRO A 76 6.90 9.63 -4.34
CA PRO A 76 7.03 10.18 -2.99
C PRO A 76 6.17 11.43 -2.81
N VAL A 77 5.48 11.53 -1.68
CA VAL A 77 4.75 12.73 -1.32
C VAL A 77 5.74 13.76 -0.81
N ARG A 78 5.83 14.91 -1.51
CA ARG A 78 6.74 15.98 -1.14
C ARG A 78 6.42 16.50 0.27
N ASP A 79 7.45 16.58 1.11
CA ASP A 79 7.41 17.16 2.46
C ASP A 79 6.47 16.49 3.46
N ALA A 80 5.93 15.31 3.15
CA ALA A 80 4.98 14.62 4.02
C ALA A 80 5.46 13.27 4.56
N GLY A 81 6.31 12.55 3.84
CA GLY A 81 6.81 11.24 4.24
C GLY A 81 5.80 10.09 4.13
N ILE A 82 4.56 10.30 4.54
CA ILE A 82 3.49 9.31 4.46
C ILE A 82 2.76 9.45 3.13
N HIS A 83 2.63 8.33 2.41
CA HIS A 83 1.93 8.25 1.14
C HIS A 83 0.47 7.79 1.30
N HIS A 84 0.23 6.77 2.12
CA HIS A 84 -1.11 6.21 2.35
C HIS A 84 -1.21 5.49 3.69
N ILE A 85 -2.44 5.17 4.07
CA ILE A 85 -2.76 4.28 5.19
C ILE A 85 -3.51 3.08 4.62
N GLY A 86 -3.06 1.87 4.94
CA GLY A 86 -3.64 0.62 4.44
C GLY A 86 -4.65 0.01 5.41
N TYR A 87 -5.78 -0.42 4.86
CA TYR A 87 -6.88 -1.07 5.57
C TYR A 87 -7.25 -2.40 4.92
N TRP A 88 -7.47 -3.42 5.73
CA TRP A 88 -8.14 -4.63 5.28
C TRP A 88 -9.61 -4.33 4.94
N SER A 89 -10.09 -4.91 3.85
CA SER A 89 -11.48 -4.80 3.42
C SER A 89 -12.06 -6.18 3.14
N ASP A 90 -13.26 -6.43 3.66
CA ASP A 90 -13.99 -7.67 3.39
C ASP A 90 -14.73 -7.61 2.03
N ASP A 91 -14.98 -6.39 1.53
CA ASP A 91 -15.55 -6.12 0.21
C ASP A 91 -15.00 -4.79 -0.31
N VAL A 92 -13.90 -4.85 -1.06
CA VAL A 92 -13.23 -3.65 -1.57
C VAL A 92 -14.15 -2.80 -2.45
N ALA A 93 -14.99 -3.43 -3.27
CA ALA A 93 -15.89 -2.70 -4.15
C ALA A 93 -16.96 -1.93 -3.37
N ALA A 94 -17.53 -2.52 -2.32
CA ALA A 94 -18.50 -1.85 -1.46
C ALA A 94 -17.85 -0.69 -0.68
N ASP A 95 -16.66 -0.90 -0.12
CA ASP A 95 -15.92 0.14 0.60
C ASP A 95 -15.49 1.29 -0.34
N VAL A 96 -15.16 1.00 -1.61
CA VAL A 96 -14.90 2.03 -2.63
C VAL A 96 -16.12 2.91 -2.82
N VAL A 97 -17.31 2.32 -3.01
CA VAL A 97 -18.57 3.07 -3.20
C VAL A 97 -18.85 3.95 -1.97
N GLU A 98 -18.61 3.45 -0.76
CA GLU A 98 -18.77 4.22 0.46
C GLU A 98 -17.81 5.41 0.50
N LEU A 99 -16.53 5.21 0.22
CA LEU A 99 -15.55 6.30 0.18
C LEU A 99 -15.88 7.35 -0.90
N GLU A 100 -16.31 6.92 -2.09
CA GLU A 100 -16.74 7.84 -3.15
C GLU A 100 -17.93 8.69 -2.71
N SER A 101 -18.87 8.13 -1.94
CA SER A 101 -20.00 8.88 -1.38
C SER A 101 -19.57 9.97 -0.40
N HIS A 102 -18.38 9.86 0.17
CA HIS A 102 -17.72 10.86 1.02
C HIS A 102 -16.72 11.75 0.28
N GLY A 103 -16.75 11.74 -1.07
CA GLY A 103 -15.93 12.64 -1.89
C GLY A 103 -14.51 12.15 -2.18
N TYR A 104 -14.20 10.89 -1.89
CA TYR A 104 -12.93 10.30 -2.29
C TYR A 104 -12.92 9.98 -3.78
N LEU A 105 -11.76 10.13 -4.40
CA LEU A 105 -11.54 9.84 -5.81
C LEU A 105 -10.61 8.63 -5.95
N ILE A 106 -10.98 7.69 -6.83
CA ILE A 106 -10.15 6.53 -7.15
C ILE A 106 -8.88 6.99 -7.89
N GLU A 107 -7.72 6.57 -7.41
CA GLU A 107 -6.42 6.80 -8.06
C GLU A 107 -5.86 5.52 -8.72
N ALA A 108 -6.16 4.35 -8.18
CA ALA A 108 -5.78 3.07 -8.78
C ALA A 108 -6.66 1.94 -8.26
N THR A 109 -6.87 0.93 -9.10
CA THR A 109 -7.46 -0.35 -8.69
C THR A 109 -6.71 -1.52 -9.32
N ARG A 110 -6.74 -2.65 -8.64
CA ARG A 110 -6.30 -3.95 -9.16
C ARG A 110 -7.43 -4.94 -9.04
N ALA A 111 -7.73 -5.61 -10.15
CA ALA A 111 -8.68 -6.72 -10.15
C ALA A 111 -8.07 -7.98 -9.54
N ALA A 112 -8.89 -8.73 -8.81
CA ALA A 112 -8.65 -10.10 -8.44
C ALA A 112 -9.40 -11.03 -9.41
N ASP A 113 -9.31 -12.34 -9.16
CA ASP A 113 -10.07 -13.33 -9.91
C ASP A 113 -11.59 -13.10 -9.75
N ALA A 114 -12.36 -13.53 -10.75
CA ALA A 114 -13.82 -13.42 -10.79
C ALA A 114 -14.36 -11.97 -10.73
N GLY A 115 -13.59 -10.98 -11.20
CA GLY A 115 -14.02 -9.59 -11.31
C GLY A 115 -14.09 -8.83 -9.97
N ARG A 116 -13.64 -9.43 -8.87
CA ARG A 116 -13.49 -8.72 -7.60
C ARG A 116 -12.32 -7.75 -7.66
N LEU A 117 -12.29 -6.77 -6.77
CA LEU A 117 -11.12 -5.91 -6.57
C LEU A 117 -10.19 -6.53 -5.51
N PHE A 118 -8.90 -6.56 -5.82
CA PHE A 118 -7.86 -6.97 -4.88
C PHE A 118 -7.38 -5.80 -4.03
N PHE A 119 -7.15 -4.65 -4.64
CA PHE A 119 -6.91 -3.40 -3.93
C PHE A 119 -7.56 -2.20 -4.63
N ALA A 120 -7.72 -1.12 -3.87
CA ALA A 120 -8.07 0.20 -4.39
C ALA A 120 -7.35 1.29 -3.60
N PHE A 121 -6.82 2.28 -4.32
CA PHE A 121 -6.29 3.52 -3.73
C PHE A 121 -7.27 4.65 -4.01
N LEU A 122 -7.64 5.39 -2.97
CA LEU A 122 -8.52 6.54 -3.07
C LEU A 122 -7.94 7.70 -2.27
N ARG A 123 -8.17 8.92 -2.76
CA ARG A 123 -7.72 10.14 -2.11
C ARG A 123 -8.87 11.10 -1.85
N GLY A 124 -8.96 11.58 -0.62
CA GLY A 124 -9.90 12.63 -0.21
C GLY A 124 -9.42 14.02 -0.58
N ALA A 125 -10.32 14.99 -0.51
CA ALA A 125 -10.03 16.40 -0.84
C ALA A 125 -8.93 17.04 0.03
N ASN A 126 -8.73 16.51 1.25
CA ASN A 126 -7.66 16.93 2.17
C ASN A 126 -6.29 16.28 1.86
N GLY A 127 -6.21 15.46 0.82
CA GLY A 127 -4.99 14.74 0.45
C GLY A 127 -4.79 13.42 1.18
N PHE A 128 -5.65 13.04 2.12
CA PHE A 128 -5.56 11.76 2.83
C PHE A 128 -5.81 10.62 1.85
N ARG A 129 -4.84 9.72 1.72
CA ARG A 129 -4.91 8.58 0.81
C ARG A 129 -5.12 7.29 1.58
N VAL A 130 -6.14 6.54 1.20
CA VAL A 130 -6.50 5.24 1.73
C VAL A 130 -6.15 4.17 0.71
N GLU A 131 -5.51 3.09 1.15
CA GLU A 131 -5.44 1.84 0.42
C GLU A 131 -6.39 0.84 1.06
N LEU A 132 -7.29 0.26 0.26
CA LEU A 132 -8.11 -0.88 0.63
C LEU A 132 -7.48 -2.13 0.04
N VAL A 133 -7.28 -3.17 0.87
CA VAL A 133 -6.74 -4.46 0.43
C VAL A 133 -7.71 -5.57 0.81
N ASP A 134 -8.04 -6.42 -0.15
CA ASP A 134 -8.91 -7.59 0.09
C ASP A 134 -8.32 -8.44 1.23
N ARG A 135 -9.12 -8.69 2.26
CA ARG A 135 -8.71 -9.41 3.47
C ARG A 135 -8.21 -10.84 3.16
N SER A 136 -8.58 -11.42 2.02
CA SER A 136 -8.04 -12.72 1.60
C SER A 136 -6.52 -12.72 1.46
N ALA A 137 -5.89 -11.55 1.28
CA ALA A 137 -4.43 -11.39 1.23
C ALA A 137 -3.75 -11.45 2.61
N GLU A 138 -4.50 -11.31 3.72
CA GLU A 138 -3.95 -11.18 5.07
C GLU A 138 -3.07 -12.37 5.45
N SER A 139 -3.50 -13.60 5.19
CA SER A 139 -2.75 -14.81 5.52
C SER A 139 -1.44 -14.92 4.74
N GLY A 140 -1.42 -14.45 3.49
CA GLY A 140 -0.22 -14.41 2.65
C GLY A 140 0.77 -13.33 3.08
N LEU A 141 0.27 -12.11 3.27
CA LEU A 141 1.08 -10.96 3.67
C LEU A 141 1.61 -11.10 5.10
N SER A 142 0.83 -11.64 6.03
CA SER A 142 1.29 -11.82 7.42
C SER A 142 2.52 -12.72 7.53
N ARG A 143 2.74 -13.62 6.59
CA ARG A 143 3.99 -14.39 6.51
C ARG A 143 5.20 -13.53 6.18
N CYS A 144 5.02 -12.43 5.46
CA CYS A 144 6.10 -11.53 5.09
C CYS A 144 6.67 -10.77 6.29
N TRP A 145 5.86 -10.51 7.33
CA TRP A 145 6.33 -9.86 8.54
C TRP A 145 6.47 -10.78 9.76
N ALA A 146 6.15 -12.06 9.62
CA ALA A 146 6.44 -13.07 10.65
C ALA A 146 7.91 -13.51 10.65
N HIS A 147 8.62 -13.28 9.54
CA HIS A 147 10.03 -13.62 9.39
C HIS A 147 10.80 -12.31 9.16
N SER A 148 11.65 -11.94 10.12
CA SER A 148 12.75 -11.02 9.82
C SER A 148 13.69 -11.74 8.85
N ASP A 149 14.07 -11.10 7.75
CA ASP A 149 15.27 -11.49 7.02
C ASP A 149 16.43 -11.31 7.98
N ILE A 150 16.73 -12.33 8.78
CA ILE A 150 17.93 -12.35 9.58
C ILE A 150 19.08 -12.56 8.61
N ARG A 151 19.65 -11.41 8.23
CA ARG A 151 20.88 -11.21 7.44
C ARG A 151 20.80 -11.39 5.98
#